data_331385f8b1999ccfa2eed1e73e87095b
#
_entry.id   331385f8b1999ccfa2eed1e73e87095b
#
_cell.length_a   1.000
_cell.length_b   1.000
_cell.length_c   1.000
_cell.angle_alpha   90.00
_cell.angle_beta   90.00
_cell.angle_gamma   90.00
#
_symmetry.space_group_name_H-M   'P 1'
#
loop_
_entity.id
_entity.type
_entity.pdbx_description
1 polymer ?
#
loop_
_entity_poly.entity_id
_entity_poly.type
_entity_poly.pdbx_seq_one_letter_code
_entity_poly.pdbx_strand_id
1 'polypeptide(L)'
;MTETSGRLLKLLSLLQTRRDWPGNELADRLGVSGRTIRRDVERLRGLGYPVDAVTGPAGGYRLHAGTAMPPLLLDDDEAVAIAVGLRTAAGASVSGIEETSIRALVKLEQVLPARLRRRVNALQSVLTTLPASGPLVDPEALTAIASACRDRERLRFDYRSRDASESRRHVEPHSLVNLGRRWYLVAWDCDRQDWRTFRVDRMQRPRPAGARFQPRTLPEKDPAAYVAANLSGAPMRYQARVTLHAPAADVRGRRYLWGTVAEIDERTCEYRTNDDSIDWLALRIGMMGIAFEVHEPPELVEAFRALAERCARAAGDAA
;
A
#
# COMPACT_ATOMS: atom_id res chain seq x y z
N MET A 1 -38.44 24.03 -0.03
CA MET A 1 -37.15 23.92 0.74
C MET A 1 -36.31 22.71 0.36
N THR A 2 -36.90 21.57 0.03
CA THR A 2 -36.23 20.32 -0.41
C THR A 2 -35.35 20.50 -1.66
N GLU A 3 -35.80 21.28 -2.63
CA GLU A 3 -35.10 21.55 -3.90
C GLU A 3 -33.76 22.30 -3.71
N THR A 4 -33.70 23.23 -2.75
CA THR A 4 -32.50 24.02 -2.45
C THR A 4 -31.46 23.16 -1.73
N SER A 5 -31.86 22.33 -0.76
CA SER A 5 -30.93 21.45 -0.03
C SER A 5 -30.33 20.37 -0.96
N GLY A 6 -31.15 19.76 -1.82
CA GLY A 6 -30.67 18.82 -2.81
C GLY A 6 -29.69 19.44 -3.81
N ARG A 7 -29.91 20.69 -4.21
CA ARG A 7 -28.99 21.42 -5.09
C ARG A 7 -27.67 21.76 -4.40
N LEU A 8 -27.69 22.17 -3.12
CA LEU A 8 -26.48 22.42 -2.33
C LEU A 8 -25.62 21.17 -2.22
N LEU A 9 -26.22 19.99 -1.98
CA LEU A 9 -25.50 18.73 -1.94
C LEU A 9 -24.90 18.38 -3.32
N LYS A 10 -25.65 18.57 -4.41
CA LYS A 10 -25.13 18.38 -5.78
C LYS A 10 -23.97 19.33 -6.09
N LEU A 11 -24.07 20.60 -5.71
CA LEU A 11 -23.00 21.58 -5.87
C LEU A 11 -21.75 21.15 -5.08
N LEU A 12 -21.90 20.71 -3.85
CA LEU A 12 -20.80 20.23 -3.02
C LEU A 12 -20.14 18.98 -3.62
N SER A 13 -20.94 18.02 -4.09
CA SER A 13 -20.42 16.84 -4.79
C SER A 13 -19.58 17.23 -6.01
N LEU A 14 -20.05 18.15 -6.85
CA LEU A 14 -19.28 18.65 -7.98
C LEU A 14 -17.96 19.29 -7.53
N LEU A 15 -17.99 20.14 -6.52
CA LEU A 15 -16.79 20.80 -6.00
C LEU A 15 -15.77 19.81 -5.40
N GLN A 16 -16.17 18.61 -5.01
CA GLN A 16 -15.29 17.54 -4.51
C GLN A 16 -14.65 16.72 -5.64
N THR A 17 -15.25 16.67 -6.83
CA THR A 17 -14.74 15.84 -7.94
C THR A 17 -13.58 16.46 -8.71
N ARG A 18 -13.46 17.79 -8.73
CA ARG A 18 -12.45 18.53 -9.48
C ARG A 18 -12.01 19.77 -8.71
N ARG A 19 -10.73 20.10 -8.80
CA ARG A 19 -10.12 21.20 -8.03
C ARG A 19 -10.71 22.55 -8.37
N ASP A 20 -10.88 22.86 -9.66
CA ASP A 20 -11.35 24.16 -10.15
C ASP A 20 -12.59 23.99 -11.03
N TRP A 21 -13.64 24.72 -10.74
CA TRP A 21 -14.88 24.70 -11.48
C TRP A 21 -15.23 26.08 -12.03
N PRO A 22 -15.34 26.26 -13.36
CA PRO A 22 -15.90 27.48 -13.92
C PRO A 22 -17.35 27.71 -13.45
N GLY A 23 -17.68 28.95 -13.09
CA GLY A 23 -18.99 29.25 -12.54
C GLY A 23 -20.14 29.00 -13.52
N ASN A 24 -19.92 29.20 -14.83
CA ASN A 24 -20.85 28.88 -15.89
C ASN A 24 -21.11 27.37 -16.02
N GLU A 25 -20.04 26.54 -15.96
CA GLU A 25 -20.17 25.08 -16.05
C GLU A 25 -20.98 24.52 -14.87
N LEU A 26 -20.77 25.07 -13.65
CA LEU A 26 -21.59 24.72 -12.49
C LEU A 26 -23.07 25.12 -12.68
N ALA A 27 -23.32 26.32 -13.25
CA ALA A 27 -24.65 26.79 -13.53
C ALA A 27 -25.40 25.88 -14.52
N ASP A 28 -24.71 25.50 -15.60
CA ASP A 28 -25.26 24.62 -16.64
C ASP A 28 -25.56 23.22 -16.09
N ARG A 29 -24.62 22.61 -15.36
CA ARG A 29 -24.79 21.26 -14.77
C ARG A 29 -25.90 21.17 -13.73
N LEU A 30 -26.11 22.26 -13.00
CA LEU A 30 -27.16 22.34 -11.97
C LEU A 30 -28.48 22.91 -12.49
N GLY A 31 -28.52 23.35 -13.76
CA GLY A 31 -29.71 23.93 -14.39
C GLY A 31 -30.16 25.25 -13.74
N VAL A 32 -29.20 26.08 -13.27
CA VAL A 32 -29.51 27.33 -12.56
C VAL A 32 -28.67 28.50 -13.07
N SER A 33 -29.07 29.74 -12.68
CA SER A 33 -28.29 30.92 -13.04
C SER A 33 -26.97 31.02 -12.23
N GLY A 34 -25.97 31.73 -12.77
CA GLY A 34 -24.73 32.05 -12.04
C GLY A 34 -24.96 32.83 -10.74
N ARG A 35 -26.06 33.64 -10.67
CA ARG A 35 -26.50 34.30 -9.43
C ARG A 35 -26.90 33.27 -8.37
N THR A 36 -27.58 32.20 -8.78
CA THR A 36 -28.01 31.12 -7.89
C THR A 36 -26.76 30.35 -7.38
N ILE A 37 -25.81 30.04 -8.26
CA ILE A 37 -24.53 29.40 -7.85
C ILE A 37 -23.82 30.25 -6.80
N ARG A 38 -23.70 31.57 -7.02
CA ARG A 38 -23.06 32.47 -6.05
C ARG A 38 -23.74 32.41 -4.68
N ARG A 39 -25.07 32.43 -4.66
CA ARG A 39 -25.85 32.35 -3.41
C ARG A 39 -25.71 31.01 -2.73
N ASP A 40 -25.62 29.92 -3.50
CA ASP A 40 -25.45 28.57 -2.96
C ASP A 40 -24.02 28.36 -2.44
N VAL A 41 -23.01 28.94 -3.07
CA VAL A 41 -21.63 28.99 -2.54
C VAL A 41 -21.57 29.74 -1.20
N GLU A 42 -22.23 30.88 -1.08
CA GLU A 42 -22.30 31.62 0.20
C GLU A 42 -22.97 30.79 1.30
N ARG A 43 -23.98 30.00 0.96
CA ARG A 43 -24.62 29.07 1.91
C ARG A 43 -23.69 27.95 2.32
N LEU A 44 -22.91 27.37 1.38
CA LEU A 44 -21.89 26.36 1.71
C LEU A 44 -20.83 26.95 2.63
N ARG A 45 -20.40 28.20 2.40
CA ARG A 45 -19.48 28.91 3.30
C ARG A 45 -20.07 29.07 4.70
N GLY A 46 -21.34 29.47 4.80
CA GLY A 46 -22.07 29.56 6.06
C GLY A 46 -22.22 28.22 6.79
N LEU A 47 -22.18 27.10 6.08
CA LEU A 47 -22.16 25.75 6.63
C LEU A 47 -20.75 25.25 6.98
N GLY A 48 -19.71 26.07 6.82
CA GLY A 48 -18.34 25.75 7.18
C GLY A 48 -17.51 25.11 6.04
N TYR A 49 -18.05 25.06 4.81
CA TYR A 49 -17.27 24.58 3.66
C TYR A 49 -16.38 25.70 3.11
N PRO A 50 -15.04 25.50 3.06
CA PRO A 50 -14.12 26.51 2.57
C PRO A 50 -14.13 26.54 1.03
N VAL A 51 -15.04 27.31 0.45
CA VAL A 51 -15.15 27.48 -1.00
C VAL A 51 -14.56 28.83 -1.40
N ASP A 52 -13.46 28.83 -2.17
CA ASP A 52 -12.82 30.01 -2.70
C ASP A 52 -13.39 30.40 -4.06
N ALA A 53 -13.43 31.72 -4.34
CA ALA A 53 -13.67 32.23 -5.68
C ALA A 53 -12.34 32.28 -6.43
N VAL A 54 -12.30 31.70 -7.63
CA VAL A 54 -11.15 31.77 -8.54
C VAL A 54 -11.37 32.95 -9.50
N THR A 55 -10.44 33.89 -9.49
CA THR A 55 -10.46 35.03 -10.42
C THR A 55 -9.84 34.61 -11.76
N GLY A 56 -10.38 35.09 -12.87
CA GLY A 56 -9.90 34.84 -14.22
C GLY A 56 -10.96 35.05 -15.27
N PRO A 57 -10.66 34.94 -16.58
CA PRO A 57 -11.60 35.20 -17.68
C PRO A 57 -12.89 34.38 -17.60
N ALA A 58 -12.84 33.18 -17.03
CA ALA A 58 -14.01 32.32 -16.86
C ALA A 58 -14.58 32.37 -15.44
N GLY A 59 -13.91 32.97 -14.44
CA GLY A 59 -14.33 33.03 -13.03
C GLY A 59 -14.83 31.70 -12.50
N GLY A 60 -14.56 31.32 -11.26
CA GLY A 60 -14.99 30.01 -10.83
C GLY A 60 -14.93 29.80 -9.32
N TYR A 61 -15.06 28.56 -8.92
CA TYR A 61 -15.06 28.15 -7.52
C TYR A 61 -14.18 26.93 -7.30
N ARG A 62 -13.57 26.89 -6.12
CA ARG A 62 -12.71 25.80 -5.66
C ARG A 62 -13.04 25.48 -4.21
N LEU A 63 -13.14 24.19 -3.91
CA LEU A 63 -13.15 23.74 -2.52
C LEU A 63 -11.71 23.73 -2.01
N HIS A 64 -11.42 24.52 -0.98
CA HIS A 64 -10.09 24.61 -0.38
C HIS A 64 -9.92 23.56 0.73
N ALA A 65 -8.69 23.09 0.94
CA ALA A 65 -8.37 22.27 2.10
C ALA A 65 -8.38 23.14 3.38
N GLY A 66 -9.41 22.99 4.20
CA GLY A 66 -9.54 23.69 5.48
C GLY A 66 -8.73 23.02 6.61
N THR A 67 -8.80 23.60 7.81
CA THR A 67 -8.18 23.06 9.03
C THR A 67 -8.86 21.77 9.55
N ALA A 68 -10.07 21.51 9.10
CA ALA A 68 -10.81 20.28 9.39
C ALA A 68 -11.33 19.67 8.07
N MET A 69 -11.42 18.35 8.04
CA MET A 69 -11.99 17.65 6.89
C MET A 69 -13.50 17.92 6.83
N PRO A 70 -14.02 18.52 5.73
CA PRO A 70 -15.46 18.73 5.59
C PRO A 70 -16.18 17.39 5.42
N PRO A 71 -17.48 17.29 5.69
CA PRO A 71 -18.26 16.11 5.40
C PRO A 71 -18.09 15.67 3.94
N LEU A 72 -17.71 14.40 3.72
CA LEU A 72 -17.62 13.81 2.40
C LEU A 72 -18.99 13.29 1.97
N LEU A 73 -19.39 13.64 0.76
CA LEU A 73 -20.51 12.99 0.09
C LEU A 73 -19.96 11.82 -0.70
N LEU A 74 -20.29 10.63 -0.24
CA LEU A 74 -19.86 9.36 -0.86
C LEU A 74 -21.06 8.77 -1.60
N ASP A 75 -20.83 8.23 -2.78
CA ASP A 75 -21.77 7.33 -3.41
C ASP A 75 -21.70 5.92 -2.79
N ASP A 76 -22.59 5.04 -3.23
CA ASP A 76 -22.70 3.70 -2.67
C ASP A 76 -21.45 2.86 -2.83
N ASP A 77 -20.82 2.90 -3.99
CA ASP A 77 -19.65 2.10 -4.32
C ASP A 77 -18.39 2.68 -3.67
N GLU A 78 -18.27 4.00 -3.57
CA GLU A 78 -17.22 4.68 -2.82
C GLU A 78 -17.28 4.32 -1.32
N ALA A 79 -18.48 4.33 -0.74
CA ALA A 79 -18.66 3.99 0.67
C ALA A 79 -18.28 2.51 0.96
N VAL A 80 -18.64 1.57 0.06
CA VAL A 80 -18.25 0.16 0.16
C VAL A 80 -16.73 0.00 -0.03
N ALA A 81 -16.14 0.69 -1.01
CA ALA A 81 -14.70 0.64 -1.27
C ALA A 81 -13.88 1.13 -0.07
N ILE A 82 -14.31 2.23 0.57
CA ILE A 82 -13.69 2.76 1.79
C ILE A 82 -13.81 1.75 2.94
N ALA A 83 -14.99 1.14 3.15
CA ALA A 83 -15.20 0.16 4.21
C ALA A 83 -14.28 -1.08 4.03
N VAL A 84 -14.17 -1.60 2.81
CA VAL A 84 -13.26 -2.71 2.48
C VAL A 84 -11.81 -2.30 2.66
N GLY A 85 -11.44 -1.09 2.20
CA GLY A 85 -10.09 -0.54 2.35
C GLY A 85 -9.68 -0.40 3.82
N LEU A 86 -10.55 0.14 4.68
CA LEU A 86 -10.31 0.27 6.12
C LEU A 86 -10.15 -1.11 6.79
N ARG A 87 -10.96 -2.10 6.40
CA ARG A 87 -10.85 -3.46 6.93
C ARG A 87 -9.52 -4.12 6.53
N THR A 88 -9.10 -3.94 5.29
CA THR A 88 -7.81 -4.43 4.79
C THR A 88 -6.64 -3.73 5.49
N ALA A 89 -6.74 -2.42 5.72
CA ALA A 89 -5.73 -1.63 6.41
C ALA A 89 -5.57 -2.04 7.88
N ALA A 90 -6.62 -2.52 8.54
CA ALA A 90 -6.55 -3.07 9.90
C ALA A 90 -5.64 -4.31 10.00
N GLY A 91 -5.37 -5.01 8.89
CA GLY A 91 -4.38 -6.11 8.81
C GLY A 91 -3.01 -5.69 8.26
N ALA A 92 -2.76 -4.40 8.05
CA ALA A 92 -1.51 -3.92 7.46
C ALA A 92 -0.36 -3.86 8.48
N SER A 93 0.86 -3.72 7.95
CA SER A 93 2.11 -3.69 8.71
C SER A 93 2.49 -2.29 9.24
N VAL A 94 1.52 -1.43 9.52
CA VAL A 94 1.76 -0.07 10.04
C VAL A 94 1.12 0.05 11.43
N SER A 95 1.92 0.42 12.43
CA SER A 95 1.47 0.51 13.81
C SER A 95 0.40 1.59 14.00
N GLY A 96 -0.62 1.32 14.82
CA GLY A 96 -1.70 2.25 15.14
C GLY A 96 -2.75 2.46 14.04
N ILE A 97 -2.52 1.99 12.81
CA ILE A 97 -3.51 2.04 11.74
C ILE A 97 -4.66 1.07 12.00
N GLU A 98 -4.40 -0.09 12.60
CA GLU A 98 -5.43 -1.09 12.90
C GLU A 98 -6.58 -0.49 13.72
N GLU A 99 -6.28 0.03 14.89
CA GLU A 99 -7.27 0.63 15.79
C GLU A 99 -7.98 1.84 15.15
N THR A 100 -7.22 2.69 14.46
CA THR A 100 -7.76 3.87 13.78
C THR A 100 -8.69 3.48 12.62
N SER A 101 -8.33 2.45 11.86
CA SER A 101 -9.15 1.92 10.77
C SER A 101 -10.44 1.31 11.30
N ILE A 102 -10.39 0.56 12.40
CA ILE A 102 -11.58 -0.01 13.04
C ILE A 102 -12.50 1.10 13.54
N ARG A 103 -11.96 2.12 14.22
CA ARG A 103 -12.75 3.27 14.67
C ARG A 103 -13.41 4.03 13.51
N ALA A 104 -12.69 4.23 12.41
CA ALA A 104 -13.22 4.88 11.22
C ALA A 104 -14.33 4.03 10.57
N LEU A 105 -14.13 2.72 10.50
CA LEU A 105 -15.10 1.76 9.97
C LEU A 105 -16.41 1.78 10.77
N VAL A 106 -16.33 1.75 12.09
CA VAL A 106 -17.51 1.84 12.98
C VAL A 106 -18.30 3.13 12.73
N LYS A 107 -17.61 4.28 12.58
CA LYS A 107 -18.27 5.56 12.28
C LYS A 107 -18.94 5.53 10.90
N LEU A 108 -18.29 4.93 9.90
CA LEU A 108 -18.85 4.80 8.57
C LEU A 108 -20.11 3.92 8.58
N GLU A 109 -20.07 2.77 9.27
CA GLU A 109 -21.20 1.86 9.39
C GLU A 109 -22.42 2.49 10.05
N GLN A 110 -22.22 3.38 11.02
CA GLN A 110 -23.32 4.10 11.68
C GLN A 110 -24.12 5.00 10.73
N VAL A 111 -23.46 5.60 9.73
CA VAL A 111 -24.09 6.50 8.77
C VAL A 111 -24.54 5.82 7.48
N LEU A 112 -24.12 4.58 7.24
CA LEU A 112 -24.51 3.83 6.05
C LEU A 112 -26.00 3.46 6.04
N PRO A 113 -26.70 3.63 4.89
CA PRO A 113 -28.02 3.06 4.69
C PRO A 113 -28.04 1.53 4.94
N ALA A 114 -29.19 1.00 5.42
CA ALA A 114 -29.30 -0.42 5.82
C ALA A 114 -28.91 -1.41 4.69
N ARG A 115 -29.16 -1.08 3.41
CA ARG A 115 -28.78 -1.91 2.27
C ARG A 115 -27.26 -2.00 2.09
N LEU A 116 -26.53 -0.88 2.27
CA LEU A 116 -25.08 -0.84 2.14
C LEU A 116 -24.41 -1.48 3.35
N ARG A 117 -24.94 -1.24 4.55
CA ARG A 117 -24.48 -1.91 5.77
C ARG A 117 -24.54 -3.43 5.63
N ARG A 118 -25.64 -3.98 5.06
CA ARG A 118 -25.74 -5.43 4.77
C ARG A 118 -24.68 -5.89 3.79
N ARG A 119 -24.38 -5.11 2.72
CA ARG A 119 -23.34 -5.43 1.73
C ARG A 119 -21.95 -5.43 2.37
N VAL A 120 -21.64 -4.45 3.19
CA VAL A 120 -20.38 -4.37 3.95
C VAL A 120 -20.25 -5.52 4.94
N ASN A 121 -21.28 -5.80 5.73
CA ASN A 121 -21.28 -6.90 6.70
C ASN A 121 -21.16 -8.27 6.03
N ALA A 122 -21.78 -8.49 4.88
CA ALA A 122 -21.64 -9.74 4.12
C ALA A 122 -20.20 -9.95 3.65
N LEU A 123 -19.51 -8.89 3.20
CA LEU A 123 -18.09 -8.96 2.86
C LEU A 123 -17.23 -9.21 4.11
N GLN A 124 -17.53 -8.55 5.21
CA GLN A 124 -16.77 -8.70 6.47
C GLN A 124 -16.92 -10.10 7.09
N SER A 125 -18.08 -10.72 6.99
CA SER A 125 -18.32 -12.05 7.57
C SER A 125 -17.52 -13.16 6.90
N VAL A 126 -17.07 -12.95 5.65
CA VAL A 126 -16.25 -13.91 4.90
C VAL A 126 -14.78 -13.47 4.77
N LEU A 127 -14.48 -12.23 5.13
CA LEU A 127 -13.10 -11.70 5.14
C LEU A 127 -12.45 -12.02 6.49
N THR A 128 -11.71 -13.10 6.58
CA THR A 128 -10.81 -13.37 7.70
C THR A 128 -9.45 -12.80 7.36
N THR A 129 -9.06 -11.72 8.02
CA THR A 129 -7.71 -11.18 7.89
C THR A 129 -6.80 -11.97 8.83
N LEU A 130 -5.83 -12.68 8.28
CA LEU A 130 -4.78 -13.29 9.10
C LEU A 130 -4.03 -12.18 9.84
N PRO A 131 -3.84 -12.31 11.17
CA PRO A 131 -3.06 -11.35 11.93
C PRO A 131 -1.70 -11.15 11.27
N ALA A 132 -1.30 -9.89 11.11
CA ALA A 132 -0.02 -9.56 10.52
C ALA A 132 1.11 -9.99 11.47
N SER A 133 1.64 -11.21 11.31
CA SER A 133 2.92 -11.57 11.92
C SER A 133 4.05 -10.96 11.10
N GLY A 134 4.74 -9.97 11.64
CA GLY A 134 5.83 -9.27 10.97
C GLY A 134 6.16 -7.94 11.62
N PRO A 135 7.26 -7.30 11.23
CA PRO A 135 7.63 -6.02 11.80
C PRO A 135 6.61 -4.95 11.44
N LEU A 136 6.23 -4.17 12.42
CA LEU A 136 5.39 -2.99 12.25
C LEU A 136 6.26 -1.78 11.89
N VAL A 137 5.74 -0.93 11.04
CA VAL A 137 6.36 0.34 10.64
C VAL A 137 5.64 1.49 11.33
N ASP A 138 6.41 2.42 11.86
CA ASP A 138 5.88 3.65 12.45
C ASP A 138 5.28 4.57 11.36
N PRO A 139 4.02 4.99 11.51
CA PRO A 139 3.37 5.91 10.55
C PRO A 139 4.07 7.27 10.45
N GLU A 140 4.68 7.76 11.53
CA GLU A 140 5.44 9.02 11.50
C GLU A 140 6.70 8.86 10.64
N ALA A 141 7.39 7.73 10.74
CA ALA A 141 8.53 7.41 9.90
C ALA A 141 8.13 7.35 8.41
N LEU A 142 7.01 6.68 8.07
CA LEU A 142 6.49 6.65 6.70
C LEU A 142 6.17 8.05 6.18
N THR A 143 5.54 8.88 7.00
CA THR A 143 5.16 10.25 6.63
C THR A 143 6.40 11.11 6.41
N ALA A 144 7.40 11.02 7.28
CA ALA A 144 8.66 11.74 7.14
C ALA A 144 9.40 11.35 5.86
N ILE A 145 9.47 10.04 5.55
CA ILE A 145 10.10 9.53 4.33
C ILE A 145 9.31 9.98 3.09
N ALA A 146 7.98 9.87 3.09
CA ALA A 146 7.15 10.27 1.97
C ALA A 146 7.28 11.78 1.67
N SER A 147 7.31 12.60 2.71
CA SER A 147 7.56 14.05 2.58
C SER A 147 8.93 14.34 1.99
N ALA A 148 9.98 13.67 2.47
CA ALA A 148 11.33 13.84 1.95
C ALA A 148 11.45 13.43 0.46
N CYS A 149 10.75 12.34 0.04
CA CYS A 149 10.67 11.95 -1.37
C CYS A 149 9.99 13.04 -2.21
N ARG A 150 8.82 13.54 -1.77
CA ARG A 150 8.05 14.56 -2.49
C ARG A 150 8.82 15.88 -2.61
N ASP A 151 9.41 16.32 -1.52
CA ASP A 151 10.07 17.63 -1.41
C ASP A 151 11.53 17.58 -1.90
N ARG A 152 12.00 16.40 -2.32
CA ARG A 152 13.37 16.13 -2.79
C ARG A 152 14.41 16.58 -1.78
N GLU A 153 14.16 16.26 -0.52
CA GLU A 153 15.02 16.58 0.59
C GLU A 153 15.82 15.34 1.02
N ARG A 154 17.11 15.52 1.26
CA ARG A 154 17.96 14.42 1.74
C ARG A 154 17.49 13.92 3.08
N LEU A 155 17.62 12.61 3.30
CA LEU A 155 17.18 11.93 4.51
C LEU A 155 18.37 11.32 5.24
N ARG A 156 18.36 11.44 6.58
CA ARG A 156 19.31 10.76 7.46
C ARG A 156 18.56 9.83 8.40
N PHE A 157 19.15 8.65 8.64
CA PHE A 157 18.59 7.67 9.57
C PHE A 157 19.68 6.72 10.07
N ASP A 158 19.44 6.10 11.20
CA ASP A 158 20.22 4.96 11.67
C ASP A 158 19.61 3.70 11.08
N TYR A 159 20.41 2.81 10.52
CA TYR A 159 19.97 1.61 9.84
C TYR A 159 20.58 0.38 10.48
N ARG A 160 19.73 -0.53 10.92
CA ARG A 160 20.14 -1.84 11.42
C ARG A 160 20.08 -2.84 10.28
N SER A 161 21.25 -3.23 9.78
CA SER A 161 21.35 -4.24 8.73
C SER A 161 20.97 -5.63 9.26
N ARG A 162 21.04 -6.60 8.39
CA ARG A 162 20.59 -7.95 8.69
C ARG A 162 21.49 -8.69 9.69
N ASP A 163 22.77 -8.45 9.64
CA ASP A 163 23.80 -8.93 10.56
C ASP A 163 23.82 -8.18 11.90
N ALA A 164 22.76 -7.41 12.19
CA ALA A 164 22.62 -6.57 13.36
C ALA A 164 23.63 -5.41 13.46
N SER A 165 24.44 -5.19 12.43
CA SER A 165 25.33 -4.02 12.40
C SER A 165 24.51 -2.74 12.25
N GLU A 166 24.87 -1.72 13.02
CA GLU A 166 24.27 -0.39 12.94
C GLU A 166 25.14 0.54 12.12
N SER A 167 24.48 1.33 11.27
CA SER A 167 25.18 2.29 10.43
C SER A 167 24.31 3.51 10.21
N ARG A 168 24.91 4.69 10.23
CA ARG A 168 24.26 5.92 9.80
C ARG A 168 24.20 5.97 8.29
N ARG A 169 23.05 6.40 7.75
CA ARG A 169 22.83 6.56 6.32
C ARG A 169 22.45 7.98 5.99
N HIS A 170 22.97 8.43 4.86
CA HIS A 170 22.64 9.71 4.26
C HIS A 170 22.24 9.45 2.81
N VAL A 171 20.97 9.70 2.49
CA VAL A 171 20.41 9.27 1.20
C VAL A 171 19.61 10.37 0.52
N GLU A 172 19.48 10.27 -0.80
CA GLU A 172 18.54 11.00 -1.63
C GLU A 172 17.34 10.07 -1.87
N PRO A 173 16.21 10.26 -1.15
CA PRO A 173 15.07 9.36 -1.23
C PRO A 173 14.34 9.53 -2.57
N HIS A 174 13.93 8.40 -3.17
CA HIS A 174 13.24 8.40 -4.45
C HIS A 174 11.78 7.95 -4.31
N SER A 175 11.54 6.74 -3.80
CA SER A 175 10.20 6.17 -3.72
C SER A 175 10.04 5.23 -2.53
N LEU A 176 8.83 5.21 -1.97
CA LEU A 176 8.37 4.17 -1.05
C LEU A 176 7.63 3.09 -1.83
N VAL A 177 8.00 1.85 -1.63
CA VAL A 177 7.39 0.67 -2.25
C VAL A 177 6.83 -0.22 -1.15
N ASN A 178 5.54 -0.52 -1.21
CA ASN A 178 4.92 -1.54 -0.38
C ASN A 178 4.93 -2.87 -1.13
N LEU A 179 5.56 -3.87 -0.55
CA LEU A 179 5.61 -5.22 -1.11
C LEU A 179 5.03 -6.20 -0.09
N GLY A 180 3.74 -6.45 -0.21
CA GLY A 180 2.98 -7.28 0.72
C GLY A 180 2.96 -6.66 2.12
N ARG A 181 3.78 -7.19 3.01
CA ARG A 181 3.82 -6.80 4.44
C ARG A 181 5.03 -5.94 4.81
N ARG A 182 5.84 -5.55 3.84
CA ARG A 182 7.08 -4.82 4.06
C ARG A 182 7.10 -3.54 3.24
N TRP A 183 7.61 -2.49 3.85
CA TRP A 183 7.85 -1.22 3.20
C TRP A 183 9.33 -1.06 2.90
N TYR A 184 9.62 -0.59 1.70
CA TYR A 184 10.96 -0.36 1.20
C TYR A 184 11.11 1.08 0.73
N LEU A 185 12.21 1.71 1.11
CA LEU A 185 12.66 2.97 0.54
C LEU A 185 13.69 2.67 -0.55
N VAL A 186 13.41 3.11 -1.77
CA VAL A 186 14.40 3.19 -2.84
C VAL A 186 15.07 4.55 -2.76
N ALA A 187 16.38 4.58 -2.63
CA ALA A 187 17.15 5.80 -2.47
C ALA A 187 18.57 5.68 -3.04
N TRP A 188 19.15 6.80 -3.40
CA TRP A 188 20.58 6.92 -3.70
C TRP A 188 21.36 7.11 -2.38
N ASP A 189 22.23 6.17 -2.04
CA ASP A 189 23.12 6.25 -0.87
C ASP A 189 24.28 7.19 -1.19
N CYS A 190 24.31 8.36 -0.54
CA CYS A 190 25.30 9.40 -0.81
C CYS A 190 26.72 8.98 -0.40
N ASP A 191 26.86 8.11 0.60
CA ASP A 191 28.16 7.67 1.10
C ASP A 191 28.74 6.54 0.23
N ARG A 192 27.86 5.76 -0.39
CA ARG A 192 28.24 4.61 -1.23
C ARG A 192 28.15 4.89 -2.73
N GLN A 193 27.60 6.05 -3.11
CA GLN A 193 27.42 6.48 -4.50
C GLN A 193 26.73 5.42 -5.36
N ASP A 194 25.63 4.84 -4.82
CA ASP A 194 24.90 3.76 -5.47
C ASP A 194 23.42 3.75 -5.07
N TRP A 195 22.56 3.20 -5.95
CA TRP A 195 21.15 2.96 -5.67
C TRP A 195 20.99 1.82 -4.68
N ARG A 196 20.18 2.03 -3.66
CA ARG A 196 19.92 1.05 -2.62
C ARG A 196 18.46 0.97 -2.22
N THR A 197 18.10 -0.22 -1.75
CA THR A 197 16.79 -0.51 -1.17
C THR A 197 16.94 -0.70 0.33
N PHE A 198 16.22 0.08 1.13
CA PHE A 198 16.22 0.01 2.58
C PHE A 198 14.87 -0.45 3.10
N ARG A 199 14.84 -1.43 3.97
CA ARG A 199 13.62 -1.83 4.69
C ARG A 199 13.27 -0.76 5.73
N VAL A 200 12.04 -0.25 5.67
CA VAL A 200 11.63 0.87 6.54
C VAL A 200 11.54 0.43 8.01
N ASP A 201 11.14 -0.82 8.28
CA ASP A 201 11.11 -1.39 9.63
C ASP A 201 12.49 -1.54 10.31
N ARG A 202 13.57 -1.40 9.55
CA ARG A 202 14.96 -1.40 10.04
C ARG A 202 15.56 0.01 10.15
N MET A 203 14.80 1.02 9.77
CA MET A 203 15.20 2.42 9.87
C MET A 203 14.80 2.99 11.23
N GLN A 204 15.71 3.67 11.88
CA GLN A 204 15.45 4.35 13.13
C GLN A 204 15.61 5.85 12.93
N ARG A 205 14.66 6.61 13.48
CA ARG A 205 14.69 8.08 13.48
C ARG A 205 14.96 8.69 12.09
N PRO A 206 14.18 8.34 11.05
CA PRO A 206 14.33 8.99 9.77
C PRO A 206 13.95 10.46 9.90
N ARG A 207 14.85 11.35 9.45
CA ARG A 207 14.65 12.80 9.54
C ARG A 207 15.21 13.50 8.32
N PRO A 208 14.54 14.53 7.83
CA PRO A 208 15.05 15.40 6.79
C PRO A 208 16.42 15.99 7.21
N ALA A 209 17.29 16.15 6.24
CA ALA A 209 18.65 16.70 6.44
C ALA A 209 18.78 18.15 5.97
N GLY A 210 17.70 18.81 5.57
CA GLY A 210 17.64 20.21 5.16
C GLY A 210 18.17 20.50 3.75
N ALA A 211 18.96 19.62 3.16
CA ALA A 211 19.52 19.82 1.83
C ALA A 211 18.65 19.19 0.76
N ARG A 212 18.25 19.97 -0.24
CA ARG A 212 17.55 19.49 -1.44
C ARG A 212 18.53 18.90 -2.45
N PHE A 213 18.06 17.99 -3.27
CA PHE A 213 18.85 17.33 -4.31
C PHE A 213 18.15 17.37 -5.67
N GLN A 214 18.92 17.21 -6.75
CA GLN A 214 18.38 17.03 -8.09
C GLN A 214 17.96 15.56 -8.27
N PRO A 215 16.80 15.27 -8.87
CA PRO A 215 16.35 13.92 -9.10
C PRO A 215 17.36 13.13 -9.94
N ARG A 216 17.63 11.91 -9.53
CA ARG A 216 18.43 10.95 -10.30
C ARG A 216 17.50 10.00 -11.04
N THR A 217 17.91 9.57 -12.22
CA THR A 217 17.18 8.54 -12.97
C THR A 217 17.44 7.18 -12.33
N LEU A 218 16.36 6.48 -12.00
CA LEU A 218 16.43 5.11 -11.50
C LEU A 218 16.92 4.18 -12.63
N PRO A 219 17.74 3.14 -12.37
CA PRO A 219 18.15 2.18 -13.39
C PRO A 219 16.97 1.43 -14.04
N GLU A 220 15.93 1.15 -13.27
CA GLU A 220 14.69 0.52 -13.73
C GLU A 220 13.59 1.56 -13.95
N LYS A 221 12.68 1.28 -14.90
CA LYS A 221 11.55 2.19 -15.20
C LYS A 221 10.54 2.32 -14.07
N ASP A 222 10.43 1.27 -13.23
CA ASP A 222 9.45 1.18 -12.14
C ASP A 222 10.18 0.88 -10.83
N PRO A 223 9.97 1.70 -9.76
CA PRO A 223 10.52 1.44 -8.44
C PRO A 223 10.13 0.09 -7.86
N ALA A 224 8.93 -0.42 -8.16
CA ALA A 224 8.51 -1.74 -7.68
C ALA A 224 9.29 -2.87 -8.37
N ALA A 225 9.54 -2.75 -9.68
CA ALA A 225 10.40 -3.67 -10.42
C ALA A 225 11.84 -3.63 -9.90
N TYR A 226 12.37 -2.43 -9.59
CA TYR A 226 13.69 -2.27 -8.98
C TYR A 226 13.79 -2.97 -7.62
N VAL A 227 12.79 -2.81 -6.75
CA VAL A 227 12.76 -3.49 -5.46
C VAL A 227 12.68 -5.01 -5.65
N ALA A 228 11.80 -5.49 -6.53
CA ALA A 228 11.67 -6.93 -6.81
C ALA A 228 12.97 -7.54 -7.33
N ALA A 229 13.66 -6.89 -8.27
CA ALA A 229 14.95 -7.34 -8.79
C ALA A 229 16.03 -7.38 -7.72
N ASN A 230 16.13 -6.33 -6.90
CA ASN A 230 17.11 -6.28 -5.81
C ASN A 230 16.83 -7.27 -4.68
N LEU A 231 15.57 -7.57 -4.41
CA LEU A 231 15.22 -8.61 -3.45
C LEU A 231 15.52 -10.01 -3.97
N SER A 232 15.38 -10.23 -5.28
CA SER A 232 15.73 -11.49 -5.92
C SER A 232 17.25 -11.71 -5.97
N GLY A 233 18.05 -10.64 -5.99
CA GLY A 233 19.51 -10.67 -6.00
C GLY A 233 20.18 -10.46 -4.63
N ALA A 234 19.48 -9.97 -3.62
CA ALA A 234 20.05 -9.77 -2.29
C ALA A 234 20.25 -11.12 -1.58
N PRO A 235 21.39 -11.36 -0.93
CA PRO A 235 21.59 -12.57 -0.14
C PRO A 235 20.62 -12.57 1.05
N MET A 236 19.45 -13.16 0.89
CA MET A 236 18.54 -13.48 1.98
C MET A 236 19.16 -14.59 2.84
N ARG A 237 18.75 -14.72 4.10
CA ARG A 237 19.35 -15.70 5.05
C ARG A 237 19.32 -17.11 4.49
N TYR A 238 18.26 -17.42 3.78
CA TYR A 238 18.08 -18.71 3.14
C TYR A 238 17.86 -18.51 1.64
N GLN A 239 18.67 -19.17 0.85
CA GLN A 239 18.52 -19.30 -0.59
C GLN A 239 18.05 -20.73 -0.86
N ALA A 240 16.90 -20.87 -1.51
CA ALA A 240 16.39 -22.19 -1.88
C ALA A 240 16.62 -22.44 -3.36
N ARG A 241 17.08 -23.65 -3.65
CA ARG A 241 17.14 -24.24 -4.97
C ARG A 241 16.33 -25.52 -4.95
N VAL A 242 15.26 -25.55 -5.72
CA VAL A 242 14.34 -26.69 -5.79
C VAL A 242 14.08 -27.06 -7.24
N THR A 243 13.91 -28.35 -7.51
CA THR A 243 13.36 -28.82 -8.78
C THR A 243 11.85 -28.93 -8.62
N LEU A 244 11.11 -28.29 -9.51
CA LEU A 244 9.66 -28.39 -9.62
C LEU A 244 9.31 -29.34 -10.76
N HIS A 245 8.42 -30.31 -10.51
CA HIS A 245 7.93 -31.24 -11.51
C HIS A 245 6.78 -30.61 -12.31
N ALA A 246 7.08 -29.55 -13.05
CA ALA A 246 6.18 -28.84 -13.96
C ALA A 246 6.97 -28.11 -15.04
N PRO A 247 6.39 -27.85 -16.23
CA PRO A 247 7.02 -27.05 -17.27
C PRO A 247 7.32 -25.63 -16.76
N ALA A 248 8.47 -25.08 -17.16
CA ALA A 248 8.88 -23.73 -16.76
C ALA A 248 7.86 -22.65 -17.13
N ALA A 249 7.13 -22.81 -18.25
CA ALA A 249 6.08 -21.90 -18.69
C ALA A 249 4.93 -21.80 -17.68
N ASP A 250 4.50 -22.94 -17.14
CA ASP A 250 3.39 -23.01 -16.17
C ASP A 250 3.74 -22.37 -14.82
N VAL A 251 5.02 -22.44 -14.47
CA VAL A 251 5.53 -21.83 -13.24
C VAL A 251 5.72 -20.32 -13.41
N ARG A 252 6.28 -19.85 -14.53
CA ARG A 252 6.49 -18.42 -14.83
C ARG A 252 5.18 -17.62 -14.93
N GLY A 253 4.10 -18.26 -15.36
CA GLY A 253 2.77 -17.63 -15.47
C GLY A 253 2.05 -17.41 -14.14
N ARG A 254 2.56 -17.92 -13.02
CA ARG A 254 1.88 -17.82 -11.72
C ARG A 254 1.98 -16.43 -11.12
N ARG A 255 0.84 -15.91 -10.67
CA ARG A 255 0.79 -14.69 -9.85
C ARG A 255 1.57 -14.96 -8.55
N TYR A 256 2.45 -14.02 -8.17
CA TYR A 256 3.26 -14.11 -6.94
C TYR A 256 4.46 -15.07 -6.99
N LEU A 257 5.05 -15.27 -8.16
CA LEU A 257 6.34 -15.96 -8.28
C LEU A 257 7.47 -15.06 -7.74
N TRP A 258 8.06 -15.47 -6.65
CA TRP A 258 9.16 -14.74 -5.99
C TRP A 258 10.47 -15.49 -6.19
N GLY A 259 11.09 -15.30 -7.33
CA GLY A 259 12.31 -16.00 -7.67
C GLY A 259 12.50 -16.15 -9.17
N THR A 260 13.49 -16.94 -9.56
CA THR A 260 13.81 -17.22 -10.95
C THR A 260 13.49 -18.67 -11.29
N VAL A 261 13.04 -18.90 -12.52
CA VAL A 261 12.72 -20.23 -13.05
C VAL A 261 13.58 -20.49 -14.27
N ALA A 262 14.41 -21.52 -14.19
CA ALA A 262 15.20 -22.04 -15.30
C ALA A 262 14.62 -23.39 -15.75
N GLU A 263 14.50 -23.58 -17.05
CA GLU A 263 14.06 -24.84 -17.65
C GLU A 263 15.16 -25.90 -17.50
N ILE A 264 14.79 -27.10 -17.09
CA ILE A 264 15.68 -28.28 -17.08
C ILE A 264 15.30 -29.16 -18.28
N ASP A 265 14.00 -29.48 -18.41
CA ASP A 265 13.43 -30.24 -19.51
C ASP A 265 11.93 -29.87 -19.71
N GLU A 266 11.23 -30.58 -20.60
CA GLU A 266 9.80 -30.34 -20.92
C GLU A 266 8.85 -30.52 -19.71
N ARG A 267 9.26 -31.21 -18.64
CA ARG A 267 8.44 -31.58 -17.50
C ARG A 267 8.94 -31.04 -16.17
N THR A 268 10.18 -30.51 -16.14
CA THR A 268 10.81 -30.07 -14.91
C THR A 268 11.49 -28.73 -15.09
N CYS A 269 11.53 -27.94 -14.02
CA CYS A 269 12.26 -26.68 -13.98
C CYS A 269 12.93 -26.46 -12.64
N GLU A 270 14.06 -25.76 -12.65
CA GLU A 270 14.73 -25.29 -11.45
C GLU A 270 14.09 -23.98 -11.00
N TYR A 271 13.65 -23.94 -9.75
CA TYR A 271 13.16 -22.73 -9.11
C TYR A 271 14.13 -22.28 -8.03
N ARG A 272 14.64 -21.07 -8.17
CA ARG A 272 15.51 -20.42 -7.18
C ARG A 272 14.76 -19.28 -6.54
N THR A 273 14.70 -19.30 -5.22
CA THR A 273 14.02 -18.29 -4.43
C THR A 273 14.76 -18.07 -3.11
N ASN A 274 14.42 -17.01 -2.40
CA ASN A 274 15.08 -16.68 -1.15
C ASN A 274 14.09 -16.09 -0.13
N ASP A 275 14.40 -16.20 1.16
CA ASP A 275 13.67 -15.53 2.24
C ASP A 275 14.56 -15.42 3.49
N ASP A 276 14.15 -14.54 4.43
CA ASP A 276 14.78 -14.42 5.76
C ASP A 276 14.19 -15.42 6.76
N SER A 277 13.05 -16.04 6.46
CA SER A 277 12.36 -17.05 7.28
C SER A 277 12.30 -18.36 6.54
N ILE A 278 12.88 -19.40 7.14
CA ILE A 278 12.88 -20.76 6.58
C ILE A 278 11.45 -21.34 6.55
N ASP A 279 10.65 -21.08 7.58
CA ASP A 279 9.26 -21.54 7.66
C ASP A 279 8.38 -20.90 6.59
N TRP A 280 8.59 -19.59 6.33
CA TRP A 280 7.86 -18.90 5.28
C TRP A 280 8.27 -19.38 3.89
N LEU A 281 9.54 -19.70 3.72
CA LEU A 281 10.07 -20.26 2.48
C LEU A 281 9.47 -21.64 2.20
N ALA A 282 9.41 -22.52 3.22
CA ALA A 282 8.77 -23.82 3.12
C ALA A 282 7.26 -23.70 2.80
N LEU A 283 6.55 -22.84 3.53
CA LEU A 283 5.12 -22.63 3.28
C LEU A 283 4.85 -22.15 1.85
N ARG A 284 5.61 -21.17 1.37
CA ARG A 284 5.45 -20.59 0.03
C ARG A 284 5.70 -21.60 -1.09
N ILE A 285 6.74 -22.42 -0.98
CA ILE A 285 7.03 -23.47 -1.95
C ILE A 285 5.94 -24.55 -1.89
N GLY A 286 5.54 -24.99 -0.69
CA GLY A 286 4.49 -25.97 -0.52
C GLY A 286 3.13 -25.54 -1.07
N MET A 287 2.78 -24.26 -0.96
CA MET A 287 1.55 -23.69 -1.51
C MET A 287 1.52 -23.63 -3.05
N MET A 288 2.63 -23.88 -3.73
CA MET A 288 2.64 -23.94 -5.19
C MET A 288 1.82 -25.13 -5.74
N GLY A 289 1.54 -26.15 -4.93
CA GLY A 289 0.74 -27.30 -5.36
C GLY A 289 1.37 -28.10 -6.49
N ILE A 290 2.70 -28.07 -6.59
CA ILE A 290 3.52 -28.81 -7.56
C ILE A 290 4.41 -29.73 -6.78
N ALA A 291 4.63 -30.96 -7.24
CA ALA A 291 5.65 -31.85 -6.66
C ALA A 291 7.05 -31.25 -6.83
N PHE A 292 7.86 -31.34 -5.81
CA PHE A 292 9.17 -30.72 -5.83
C PHE A 292 10.24 -31.52 -5.06
N GLU A 293 11.51 -31.25 -5.39
CA GLU A 293 12.70 -31.77 -4.69
C GLU A 293 13.55 -30.60 -4.20
N VAL A 294 13.94 -30.63 -2.93
CA VAL A 294 14.76 -29.56 -2.33
C VAL A 294 16.23 -29.95 -2.44
N HIS A 295 17.03 -29.06 -3.04
CA HIS A 295 18.49 -29.23 -3.15
C HIS A 295 19.23 -28.40 -2.10
N GLU A 296 18.75 -27.17 -1.87
CA GLU A 296 19.34 -26.20 -0.94
C GLU A 296 18.27 -25.31 -0.33
N PRO A 297 18.44 -24.83 0.91
CA PRO A 297 19.43 -25.27 1.90
C PRO A 297 18.92 -26.51 2.68
N PRO A 298 19.79 -27.27 3.38
CA PRO A 298 19.37 -28.43 4.16
C PRO A 298 18.33 -28.10 5.24
N GLU A 299 18.39 -26.92 5.85
CA GLU A 299 17.41 -26.45 6.84
C GLU A 299 15.98 -26.37 6.27
N LEU A 300 15.85 -26.20 4.96
CA LEU A 300 14.54 -26.18 4.30
C LEU A 300 13.90 -27.58 4.29
N VAL A 301 14.70 -28.63 4.16
CA VAL A 301 14.23 -30.03 4.25
C VAL A 301 13.68 -30.30 5.65
N GLU A 302 14.40 -29.86 6.69
CA GLU A 302 13.95 -29.98 8.09
C GLU A 302 12.66 -29.20 8.34
N ALA A 303 12.57 -27.99 7.80
CA ALA A 303 11.35 -27.18 7.90
C ALA A 303 10.14 -27.87 7.24
N PHE A 304 10.33 -28.53 6.09
CA PHE A 304 9.26 -29.32 5.46
C PHE A 304 8.87 -30.53 6.27
N ARG A 305 9.83 -31.25 6.87
CA ARG A 305 9.52 -32.39 7.77
C ARG A 305 8.70 -31.94 8.96
N ALA A 306 9.11 -30.87 9.63
CA ALA A 306 8.38 -30.32 10.76
C ALA A 306 6.96 -29.81 10.37
N LEU A 307 6.82 -29.25 9.17
CA LEU A 307 5.53 -28.84 8.64
C LEU A 307 4.63 -30.03 8.34
N ALA A 308 5.17 -31.07 7.69
CA ALA A 308 4.46 -32.29 7.37
C ALA A 308 3.94 -33.01 8.63
N GLU A 309 4.78 -33.15 9.67
CA GLU A 309 4.38 -33.72 10.95
C GLU A 309 3.25 -32.92 11.64
N ARG A 310 3.31 -31.58 11.58
CA ARG A 310 2.26 -30.73 12.11
C ARG A 310 0.95 -30.92 11.35
N CYS A 311 1.01 -30.99 10.02
CA CYS A 311 -0.14 -31.21 9.16
C CYS A 311 -0.75 -32.60 9.36
N ALA A 312 0.07 -33.66 9.44
CA ALA A 312 -0.41 -35.01 9.71
C ALA A 312 -1.13 -35.12 11.06
N ARG A 313 -0.55 -34.57 12.12
CA ARG A 313 -1.23 -34.51 13.42
C ARG A 313 -2.55 -33.76 13.38
N ALA A 314 -2.61 -32.64 12.65
CA ALA A 314 -3.83 -31.83 12.51
C ALA A 314 -4.90 -32.55 11.67
N ALA A 315 -4.49 -33.39 10.71
CA ALA A 315 -5.41 -34.19 9.89
C ALA A 315 -5.93 -35.46 10.60
N GLY A 316 -5.44 -35.77 11.80
CA GLY A 316 -5.86 -36.95 12.56
C GLY A 316 -5.08 -38.22 12.21
N ASP A 317 -4.08 -38.15 11.34
CA ASP A 317 -3.14 -39.23 11.09
C ASP A 317 -2.10 -39.24 12.24
N ALA A 318 -2.47 -39.89 13.35
CA ALA A 318 -1.50 -40.24 14.38
C ALA A 318 -0.64 -41.38 13.83
N ALA A 319 0.67 -41.18 13.79
CA ALA A 319 1.66 -42.18 13.46
C ALA A 319 1.65 -43.34 14.46
#